data_e8eff2485d68f93f3afd583a2ef79658
#
_entry.id   e8eff2485d68f93f3afd583a2ef79658
#
_cell.length_a   1.000
_cell.length_b   1.000
_cell.length_c   1.000
_cell.angle_alpha   90.00
_cell.angle_beta   90.00
_cell.angle_gamma   90.00
#
_symmetry.space_group_name_H-M   'P 1'
#
loop_
_entity.id
_entity.type
_entity.pdbx_description
1 polymer ?
#
loop_
_entity_poly.entity_id
_entity_poly.type
_entity_poly.pdbx_seq_one_letter_code
_entity_poly.pdbx_strand_id
1 'polypeptide(L)'
;MRSVAELDEIVKTSTQPVMLDFYADWCVSCKEMEHLTFSDARVEARLAQMHLVRADVTANTPDDQALLKRFGLFGPPGIIVFDRNGQERGRVVGYQSADRFLRSLDRMSLPAAWSAS
;
A
#
# COMPACT_ATOMS: atom_id res chain seq x y z
N MET A 1 -9.56 3.68 6.60
CA MET A 1 -10.20 3.97 5.29
C MET A 1 -11.14 2.84 4.95
N ARG A 2 -12.36 3.14 4.52
CA ARG A 2 -13.42 2.14 4.42
C ARG A 2 -14.14 2.07 3.08
N SER A 3 -13.90 3.03 2.18
CA SER A 3 -14.64 3.06 0.92
C SER A 3 -13.78 3.63 -0.20
N VAL A 4 -14.23 3.40 -1.44
CA VAL A 4 -13.59 3.96 -2.63
C VAL A 4 -13.62 5.48 -2.59
N ALA A 5 -14.74 6.07 -2.18
CA ALA A 5 -14.86 7.53 -2.09
C ALA A 5 -13.86 8.13 -1.10
N GLU A 6 -13.69 7.49 0.04
CA GLU A 6 -12.72 7.92 1.05
C GLU A 6 -11.30 7.81 0.53
N LEU A 7 -10.98 6.72 -0.17
CA LEU A 7 -9.67 6.56 -0.80
C LEU A 7 -9.41 7.67 -1.82
N ASP A 8 -10.37 7.94 -2.69
CA ASP A 8 -10.22 8.97 -3.73
C ASP A 8 -9.93 10.33 -3.10
N GLU A 9 -10.59 10.67 -1.99
CA GLU A 9 -10.36 11.92 -1.28
C GLU A 9 -8.95 11.97 -0.70
N ILE A 10 -8.49 10.89 -0.07
CA ILE A 10 -7.14 10.83 0.50
C ILE A 10 -6.09 11.01 -0.59
N VAL A 11 -6.22 10.27 -1.69
CA VAL A 11 -5.26 10.32 -2.80
C VAL A 11 -5.22 11.71 -3.43
N LYS A 12 -6.38 12.35 -3.55
CA LYS A 12 -6.52 13.68 -4.14
C LYS A 12 -5.88 14.77 -3.29
N THR A 13 -5.99 14.66 -1.96
CA THR A 13 -5.57 15.73 -1.04
C THR A 13 -4.21 15.52 -0.42
N SER A 14 -3.62 14.33 -0.55
CA SER A 14 -2.32 14.04 0.07
C SER A 14 -1.20 14.84 -0.57
N THR A 15 -0.32 15.37 0.28
CA THR A 15 0.90 16.07 -0.16
C THR A 15 2.11 15.14 -0.26
N GLN A 16 1.92 13.89 0.10
CA GLN A 16 2.95 12.84 0.04
C GLN A 16 2.46 11.70 -0.87
N PRO A 17 3.38 10.87 -1.37
CA PRO A 17 2.96 9.62 -2.00
C PRO A 17 2.11 8.81 -1.02
N VAL A 18 1.12 8.09 -1.54
CA VAL A 18 0.20 7.29 -0.73
C VAL A 18 0.48 5.81 -0.96
N MET A 19 0.62 5.06 0.12
CA MET A 19 0.67 3.60 0.07
C MET A 19 -0.61 3.03 0.65
N LEU A 20 -1.41 2.41 -0.20
CA LEU A 20 -2.63 1.72 0.19
C LEU A 20 -2.30 0.26 0.47
N ASP A 21 -2.52 -0.18 1.69
CA ASP A 21 -2.22 -1.53 2.15
C ASP A 21 -3.51 -2.27 2.48
N PHE A 22 -3.82 -3.28 1.67
CA PHE A 22 -4.96 -4.18 1.94
C PHE A 22 -4.56 -5.22 2.97
N TYR A 23 -5.34 -5.30 4.03
CA TYR A 23 -5.06 -6.15 5.19
C TYR A 23 -6.33 -6.87 5.63
N ALA A 24 -6.14 -8.05 6.22
CA ALA A 24 -7.21 -8.75 6.94
C ALA A 24 -6.61 -9.55 8.09
N ASP A 25 -7.36 -9.69 9.18
CA ASP A 25 -6.90 -10.44 10.34
C ASP A 25 -6.65 -11.92 10.03
N TRP A 26 -7.39 -12.46 9.07
CA TRP A 26 -7.27 -13.87 8.64
C TRP A 26 -6.19 -14.06 7.57
N CYS A 27 -5.51 -13.02 7.16
CA CYS A 27 -4.50 -13.08 6.09
C CYS A 27 -3.11 -13.35 6.69
N VAL A 28 -2.63 -14.59 6.56
CA VAL A 28 -1.32 -14.98 7.09
C VAL A 28 -0.20 -14.19 6.43
N SER A 29 -0.23 -14.03 5.11
CA SER A 29 0.78 -13.28 4.38
C SER A 29 0.83 -11.81 4.77
N CYS A 30 -0.32 -11.21 5.12
CA CYS A 30 -0.37 -9.84 5.63
C CYS A 30 0.41 -9.73 6.94
N LYS A 31 0.24 -10.68 7.83
CA LYS A 31 0.95 -10.71 9.11
C LYS A 31 2.44 -10.95 8.93
N GLU A 32 2.81 -11.81 7.99
CA GLU A 32 4.22 -12.01 7.65
C GLU A 32 4.86 -10.72 7.11
N MET A 33 4.13 -9.97 6.28
CA MET A 33 4.60 -8.68 5.80
C MET A 33 4.86 -7.71 6.96
N GLU A 34 3.94 -7.64 7.92
CA GLU A 34 4.10 -6.76 9.08
C GLU A 34 5.34 -7.14 9.91
N HIS A 35 5.53 -8.44 10.17
CA HIS A 35 6.59 -8.89 11.07
C HIS A 35 7.96 -8.98 10.40
N LEU A 36 8.02 -9.31 9.12
CA LEU A 36 9.28 -9.63 8.44
C LEU A 36 9.72 -8.54 7.46
N THR A 37 8.78 -7.82 6.85
CA THR A 37 9.08 -6.84 5.82
C THR A 37 9.00 -5.42 6.36
N PHE A 38 7.85 -5.05 6.93
CA PHE A 38 7.63 -3.69 7.40
C PHE A 38 8.40 -3.37 8.68
N SER A 39 8.89 -4.37 9.40
CA SER A 39 9.75 -4.18 10.57
C SER A 39 11.21 -3.95 10.22
N ASP A 40 11.61 -4.16 8.97
CA ASP A 40 12.97 -3.90 8.50
C ASP A 40 13.24 -2.39 8.52
N ALA A 41 14.35 -1.97 9.13
CA ALA A 41 14.67 -0.55 9.31
C ALA A 41 14.76 0.21 7.97
N ARG A 42 15.25 -0.43 6.91
CA ARG A 42 15.34 0.20 5.58
C ARG A 42 13.97 0.44 4.99
N VAL A 43 13.05 -0.52 5.19
CA VAL A 43 11.67 -0.39 4.73
C VAL A 43 10.96 0.70 5.52
N GLU A 44 11.11 0.71 6.84
CA GLU A 44 10.51 1.73 7.70
C GLU A 44 10.94 3.14 7.28
N ALA A 45 12.22 3.32 6.95
CA ALA A 45 12.74 4.61 6.51
C ALA A 45 12.07 5.08 5.21
N ARG A 46 11.82 4.15 4.27
CA ARG A 46 11.14 4.46 3.01
C ARG A 46 9.67 4.80 3.26
N LEU A 47 8.99 4.03 4.10
CA LEU A 47 7.58 4.23 4.40
C LEU A 47 7.31 5.50 5.20
N ALA A 48 8.29 5.96 5.98
CA ALA A 48 8.15 7.19 6.75
C ALA A 48 7.93 8.43 5.87
N GLN A 49 8.25 8.35 4.58
CA GLN A 49 8.08 9.45 3.62
C GLN A 49 6.75 9.39 2.90
N MET A 50 5.91 8.42 3.24
CA MET A 50 4.63 8.18 2.58
C MET A 50 3.48 8.36 3.54
N HIS A 51 2.31 8.65 2.98
CA HIS A 51 1.05 8.57 3.71
C HIS A 51 0.57 7.12 3.65
N LEU A 52 0.63 6.42 4.77
CA LEU A 52 0.22 5.02 4.84
C LEU A 52 -1.27 4.92 5.12
N VAL A 53 -1.99 4.22 4.26
CA VAL A 53 -3.43 4.03 4.39
C VAL A 53 -3.73 2.54 4.38
N ARG A 54 -4.41 2.07 5.42
CA ARG A 54 -4.79 0.67 5.52
C ARG A 54 -6.26 0.49 5.13
N ALA A 55 -6.51 -0.46 4.26
CA ALA A 55 -7.85 -0.94 3.97
C ALA A 55 -8.02 -2.31 4.64
N ASP A 56 -8.66 -2.33 5.82
CA ASP A 56 -8.92 -3.57 6.53
C ASP A 56 -10.17 -4.21 5.94
N VAL A 57 -9.98 -5.32 5.24
CA VAL A 57 -11.06 -6.05 4.56
C VAL A 57 -11.47 -7.31 5.32
N THR A 58 -11.16 -7.39 6.61
CA THR A 58 -11.47 -8.56 7.44
C THR A 58 -12.94 -8.93 7.38
N ALA A 59 -13.83 -7.97 7.45
CA ALA A 59 -15.27 -8.20 7.47
C ALA A 59 -15.87 -8.49 6.09
N ASN A 60 -15.10 -8.28 5.03
CA ASN A 60 -15.51 -8.53 3.65
C ASN A 60 -16.88 -7.89 3.30
N THR A 61 -17.04 -6.62 3.70
CA THR A 61 -18.25 -5.85 3.43
C THR A 61 -18.39 -5.54 1.94
N PRO A 62 -19.57 -5.09 1.47
CA PRO A 62 -19.71 -4.60 0.09
C PRO A 62 -18.71 -3.49 -0.26
N ASP A 63 -18.40 -2.58 0.68
CA ASP A 63 -17.39 -1.55 0.47
C ASP A 63 -16.00 -2.16 0.33
N ASP A 64 -15.67 -3.15 1.16
CA ASP A 64 -14.39 -3.87 1.06
C ASP A 64 -14.24 -4.55 -0.29
N GLN A 65 -15.30 -5.20 -0.75
CA GLN A 65 -15.33 -5.88 -2.05
C GLN A 65 -15.17 -4.88 -3.20
N ALA A 66 -15.80 -3.71 -3.09
CA ALA A 66 -15.68 -2.67 -4.10
C ALA A 66 -14.25 -2.13 -4.18
N LEU A 67 -13.58 -1.95 -3.05
CA LEU A 67 -12.18 -1.53 -3.01
C LEU A 67 -11.26 -2.54 -3.69
N LEU A 68 -11.40 -3.82 -3.34
CA LEU A 68 -10.61 -4.88 -3.95
C LEU A 68 -10.85 -4.94 -5.46
N LYS A 69 -12.11 -4.88 -5.87
CA LYS A 69 -12.50 -4.94 -7.27
C LYS A 69 -11.93 -3.76 -8.07
N ARG A 70 -11.90 -2.56 -7.47
CA ARG A 70 -11.33 -1.36 -8.09
C ARG A 70 -9.93 -1.60 -8.60
N PHE A 71 -9.13 -2.38 -7.89
CA PHE A 71 -7.73 -2.68 -8.23
C PHE A 71 -7.54 -4.08 -8.82
N GLY A 72 -8.62 -4.79 -9.10
CA GLY A 72 -8.54 -6.13 -9.66
C GLY A 72 -7.95 -7.16 -8.73
N LEU A 73 -8.07 -6.97 -7.42
CA LEU A 73 -7.54 -7.87 -6.41
C LEU A 73 -8.60 -8.86 -5.94
N PHE A 74 -8.19 -10.10 -5.72
CA PHE A 74 -9.07 -11.13 -5.17
C PHE A 74 -9.09 -11.12 -3.65
N GLY A 75 -8.06 -10.54 -3.03
CA GLY A 75 -7.94 -10.45 -1.58
C GLY A 75 -6.59 -9.90 -1.17
N PRO A 76 -6.37 -9.72 0.15
CA PRO A 76 -5.07 -9.29 0.65
C PRO A 76 -4.04 -10.44 0.61
N PRO A 77 -2.74 -10.17 0.67
CA PRO A 77 -2.17 -8.82 0.72
C PRO A 77 -2.07 -8.19 -0.66
N GLY A 78 -2.26 -6.89 -0.69
CA GLY A 78 -2.05 -6.10 -1.90
C GLY A 78 -1.66 -4.69 -1.49
N ILE A 79 -0.67 -4.13 -2.16
CA ILE A 79 -0.18 -2.79 -1.87
C ILE A 79 -0.19 -2.00 -3.16
N ILE A 80 -0.81 -0.83 -3.13
CA ILE A 80 -0.90 0.07 -4.28
C ILE A 80 -0.21 1.37 -3.88
N VAL A 81 0.73 1.82 -4.71
CA VAL A 81 1.47 3.06 -4.44
C VAL A 81 1.04 4.13 -5.44
N PHE A 82 0.63 5.27 -4.91
CA PHE A 82 0.25 6.46 -5.69
C PHE A 82 1.29 7.55 -5.50
N ASP A 83 1.57 8.31 -6.57
CA ASP A 83 2.42 9.49 -6.44
C ASP A 83 1.62 10.67 -5.87
N ARG A 84 2.28 11.83 -5.73
CA ARG A 84 1.64 13.05 -5.22
C ARG A 84 0.53 13.58 -6.10
N ASN A 85 0.49 13.16 -7.36
CA ASN A 85 -0.53 13.58 -8.30
C ASN A 85 -1.71 12.61 -8.31
N GLY A 86 -1.68 11.58 -7.45
CA GLY A 86 -2.75 10.60 -7.34
C GLY A 86 -2.71 9.52 -8.40
N GLN A 87 -1.61 9.39 -9.13
CA GLN A 87 -1.47 8.36 -10.15
C GLN A 87 -0.83 7.11 -9.55
N GLU A 88 -1.36 5.95 -9.89
CA GLU A 88 -0.78 4.68 -9.48
C GLU A 88 0.58 4.50 -10.14
N ARG A 89 1.63 4.30 -9.33
CA ARG A 89 3.00 4.12 -9.81
C ARG A 89 3.43 2.66 -9.80
N GLY A 90 2.75 1.83 -9.05
CA GLY A 90 3.05 0.41 -9.01
C GLY A 90 2.27 -0.28 -7.91
N ARG A 91 2.41 -1.60 -7.87
CA ARG A 91 1.74 -2.42 -6.87
C ARG A 91 2.57 -3.63 -6.49
N VAL A 92 2.33 -4.14 -5.30
CA VAL A 92 2.89 -5.39 -4.81
C VAL A 92 1.72 -6.30 -4.44
N VAL A 93 1.63 -7.45 -5.09
CA VAL A 93 0.57 -8.42 -4.81
C VAL A 93 1.22 -9.67 -4.22
N GLY A 94 0.73 -10.10 -3.05
CA GLY A 94 1.30 -11.21 -2.33
C GLY A 94 2.48 -10.81 -1.45
N TYR A 95 3.05 -11.78 -0.74
CA TYR A 95 4.17 -11.55 0.16
C TYR A 95 5.45 -11.21 -0.60
N GLN A 96 6.20 -10.25 -0.08
CA GLN A 96 7.57 -9.98 -0.50
C GLN A 96 8.45 -9.79 0.72
N SER A 97 9.68 -10.33 0.66
CA SER A 97 10.70 -10.06 1.68
C SER A 97 11.11 -8.57 1.66
N ALA A 98 11.82 -8.14 2.70
CA ALA A 98 12.30 -6.75 2.76
C ALA A 98 13.12 -6.36 1.52
N ASP A 99 14.06 -7.21 1.11
CA ASP A 99 14.91 -6.92 -0.06
C ASP A 99 14.09 -6.80 -1.35
N ARG A 100 13.15 -7.71 -1.57
CA ARG A 100 12.30 -7.67 -2.75
C ARG A 100 11.37 -6.45 -2.74
N PHE A 101 10.84 -6.13 -1.57
CA PHE A 101 9.95 -4.98 -1.41
C PHE A 101 10.68 -3.67 -1.73
N LEU A 102 11.91 -3.52 -1.23
CA LEU A 102 12.73 -2.35 -1.55
C LEU A 102 13.00 -2.24 -3.05
N ARG A 103 13.30 -3.34 -3.71
CA ARG A 103 13.50 -3.34 -5.17
C ARG A 103 12.21 -2.97 -5.91
N SER A 104 11.06 -3.41 -5.42
CA SER A 104 9.76 -3.04 -6.00
C SER A 104 9.53 -1.55 -5.89
N LEU A 105 9.81 -0.97 -4.72
CA LEU A 105 9.68 0.48 -4.52
C LEU A 105 10.62 1.26 -5.45
N ASP A 106 11.86 0.80 -5.60
CA ASP A 106 12.83 1.44 -6.48
C ASP A 106 12.35 1.48 -7.94
N ARG A 107 11.68 0.43 -8.39
CA ARG A 107 11.14 0.35 -9.76
C ARG A 107 9.97 1.28 -10.02
N MET A 108 9.33 1.79 -8.98
CA MET A 108 8.17 2.68 -9.13
C MET A 108 8.55 4.09 -9.56
N SER A 109 9.84 4.43 -9.54
CA SER A 109 10.37 5.71 -10.04
C SER A 109 9.59 6.92 -9.52
N LEU A 110 9.39 6.99 -8.21
CA LEU A 110 8.71 8.11 -7.58
C LEU A 110 9.57 9.37 -7.64
N PRO A 111 8.93 10.56 -7.61
CA PRO A 111 9.66 11.83 -7.72
C PRO A 111 10.65 12.08 -6.59
N ALA A 112 11.43 13.15 -6.74
CA ALA A 112 12.56 13.51 -5.91
C ALA A 112 12.29 13.48 -4.39
N ALA A 113 11.12 13.82 -3.93
CA ALA A 113 10.79 13.76 -2.51
C ALA A 113 10.83 12.35 -1.95
N TRP A 114 10.71 11.37 -2.80
CA TRP A 114 10.78 9.96 -2.44
C TRP A 114 12.21 9.47 -2.39
N SER A 115 13.02 9.89 -3.36
CA SER A 115 14.35 9.36 -3.57
C SER A 115 15.47 10.21 -2.99
N ALA A 116 15.21 11.46 -2.67
CA ALA A 116 16.22 12.42 -2.22
C ALA A 116 16.65 12.25 -0.76
N SER A 117 16.09 11.30 -0.10
CA SER A 117 16.41 11.05 1.31
C SER A 117 17.62 10.17 1.46
#